data_fb7b58d620ef455968b01c5be2e2f6c6
#
_entry.id   fb7b58d620ef455968b01c5be2e2f6c6
#
_cell.length_a   1.000
_cell.length_b   1.000
_cell.length_c   1.000
_cell.angle_alpha   90.00
_cell.angle_beta   90.00
_cell.angle_gamma   90.00
#
_symmetry.space_group_name_H-M   'P 1'
#
loop_
_entity.id
_entity.type
_entity.pdbx_description
1 polymer ?
#
loop_
_entity_poly.entity_id
_entity_poly.type
_entity_poly.pdbx_seq_one_letter_code
_entity_poly.pdbx_strand_id
1 'polypeptide(L)'
;MRIVEIRESTRPISSSIRNAYIDFSKMTLSLVAVVTDVVRDGKPVVGYGFNSNGRYGQGGLIRERFSPRLAEADPASLVDDAGENLDPHRVWARMMSNEKPGGHGERSVAVGTIDMAVWDAV
;
A
#
# COMPACT_ATOMS: atom_id res chain seq x y z
N MET A 1 -13.21 -11.82 -2.26
CA MET A 1 -11.81 -11.53 -1.88
C MET A 1 -11.81 -10.52 -0.74
N ARG A 2 -11.07 -10.76 0.33
CA ARG A 2 -10.94 -9.86 1.49
C ARG A 2 -9.48 -9.73 1.88
N ILE A 3 -9.09 -8.60 2.44
CA ILE A 3 -7.75 -8.40 2.98
C ILE A 3 -7.64 -9.16 4.30
N VAL A 4 -6.64 -10.04 4.41
CA VAL A 4 -6.31 -10.80 5.62
C VAL A 4 -5.18 -10.13 6.38
N GLU A 5 -4.18 -9.61 5.66
CA GLU A 5 -2.99 -9.00 6.23
C GLU A 5 -2.37 -8.03 5.24
N ILE A 6 -1.78 -6.95 5.75
CA ILE A 6 -0.93 -6.05 4.98
C ILE A 6 0.45 -6.06 5.62
N ARG A 7 1.44 -6.48 4.86
CA ARG A 7 2.85 -6.50 5.28
C ARG A 7 3.61 -5.38 4.62
N GLU A 8 4.49 -4.76 5.36
CA GLU A 8 5.41 -3.75 4.85
C GLU A 8 6.84 -4.06 5.26
N SER A 9 7.77 -3.85 4.34
CA SER A 9 9.21 -3.94 4.60
C SER A 9 9.92 -2.75 3.98
N THR A 10 10.53 -1.93 4.82
CA THR A 10 11.36 -0.80 4.39
C THR A 10 12.82 -1.22 4.29
N ARG A 11 13.46 -0.93 3.16
CA ARG A 11 14.86 -1.27 2.89
C ARG A 11 15.62 -0.08 2.31
N PRO A 12 16.91 0.08 2.60
CA PRO A 12 17.75 1.08 1.93
C PRO A 12 17.94 0.70 0.47
N ILE A 13 18.10 1.70 -0.39
CA ILE A 13 18.42 1.52 -1.80
C ILE A 13 19.93 1.67 -2.00
N SER A 14 20.51 0.76 -2.79
CA SER A 14 21.87 0.95 -3.34
C SER A 14 21.74 1.53 -4.75
N SER A 15 22.08 2.81 -4.92
CA SER A 15 21.97 3.49 -6.21
C SER A 15 23.09 4.53 -6.36
N SER A 16 23.62 4.67 -7.57
CA SER A 16 24.54 5.73 -7.94
C SER A 16 23.83 6.95 -8.59
N ILE A 17 22.52 6.87 -8.77
CA ILE A 17 21.73 7.94 -9.41
C ILE A 17 21.62 9.12 -8.44
N ARG A 18 22.01 10.30 -8.94
CA ARG A 18 21.89 11.56 -8.21
C ARG A 18 21.87 12.76 -9.15
N ASN A 19 21.31 13.83 -8.67
CA ASN A 19 21.38 15.15 -9.31
C ASN A 19 21.68 16.23 -8.26
N ALA A 20 21.51 17.52 -8.61
CA ALA A 20 21.79 18.63 -7.71
C ALA A 20 20.89 18.65 -6.45
N TYR A 21 19.74 18.02 -6.47
CA TYR A 21 18.75 18.04 -5.40
C TYR A 21 18.59 16.70 -4.67
N ILE A 22 18.74 15.58 -5.39
CA ILE A 22 18.38 14.25 -4.91
C ILE A 22 19.54 13.30 -5.11
N ASP A 23 19.89 12.60 -4.04
CA ASP A 23 20.79 11.45 -4.03
C ASP A 23 19.99 10.19 -3.69
N PHE A 24 19.76 9.32 -4.67
CA PHE A 24 18.97 8.09 -4.48
C PHE A 24 19.64 7.08 -3.54
N SER A 25 20.95 7.18 -3.30
CA SER A 25 21.63 6.34 -2.31
C SER A 25 21.15 6.60 -0.88
N LYS A 26 20.47 7.72 -0.64
CA LYS A 26 19.87 8.11 0.65
C LYS A 26 18.39 7.76 0.76
N MET A 27 17.81 7.20 -0.30
CA MET A 27 16.41 6.80 -0.32
C MET A 27 16.20 5.41 0.24
N THR A 28 14.94 5.10 0.54
CA THR A 28 14.48 3.77 0.94
C THR A 28 13.42 3.28 -0.02
N LEU A 29 13.27 1.97 -0.07
CA LEU A 29 12.20 1.24 -0.72
C LEU A 29 11.25 0.75 0.36
N SER A 30 9.95 1.02 0.23
CA SER A 30 8.91 0.29 0.94
C SER A 30 8.28 -0.73 0.00
N LEU A 31 8.30 -1.99 0.38
CA LEU A 31 7.61 -3.08 -0.30
C LEU A 31 6.38 -3.44 0.52
N VAL A 32 5.23 -3.48 -0.13
CA VAL A 32 3.95 -3.85 0.47
C VAL A 32 3.45 -5.15 -0.16
N ALA A 33 2.91 -6.03 0.68
CA ALA A 33 2.18 -7.21 0.28
C ALA A 33 0.79 -7.18 0.91
N VAL A 34 -0.25 -7.19 0.08
CA VAL A 34 -1.65 -7.35 0.49
C VAL A 34 -2.01 -8.82 0.34
N VAL A 35 -2.14 -9.52 1.47
CA VAL A 35 -2.52 -10.93 1.52
C VAL A 35 -4.03 -11.03 1.56
N THR A 36 -4.61 -11.86 0.71
CA THR A 36 -6.05 -12.05 0.63
C THR A 36 -6.49 -13.43 1.15
N ASP A 37 -7.79 -13.60 1.39
CA ASP A 37 -8.42 -14.88 1.77
C ASP A 37 -8.64 -15.82 0.56
N VAL A 38 -8.39 -15.36 -0.66
CA VAL A 38 -8.52 -16.19 -1.87
C VAL A 38 -7.30 -17.09 -2.01
N VAL A 39 -7.55 -18.37 -2.27
CA VAL A 39 -6.50 -19.37 -2.50
C VAL A 39 -6.55 -19.83 -3.96
N ARG A 40 -5.42 -19.76 -4.64
CA ARG A 40 -5.19 -20.33 -5.99
C ARG A 40 -3.98 -21.25 -5.93
N ASP A 41 -4.11 -22.45 -6.48
CA ASP A 41 -3.05 -23.46 -6.49
C ASP A 41 -2.40 -23.72 -5.11
N GLY A 42 -3.25 -23.76 -4.07
CA GLY A 42 -2.83 -24.00 -2.69
C GLY A 42 -2.10 -22.85 -2.01
N LYS A 43 -2.07 -21.67 -2.61
CA LYS A 43 -1.42 -20.45 -2.08
C LYS A 43 -2.40 -19.28 -1.99
N PRO A 44 -2.30 -18.42 -0.97
CA PRO A 44 -3.08 -17.21 -0.95
C PRO A 44 -2.72 -16.30 -2.13
N VAL A 45 -3.71 -15.64 -2.69
CA VAL A 45 -3.47 -14.54 -3.64
C VAL A 45 -2.89 -13.37 -2.87
N VAL A 46 -1.77 -12.87 -3.33
CA VAL A 46 -1.04 -11.75 -2.71
C VAL A 46 -0.73 -10.72 -3.77
N GLY A 47 -1.18 -9.50 -3.56
CA GLY A 47 -0.79 -8.39 -4.42
C GLY A 47 0.39 -7.62 -3.84
N TYR A 48 1.25 -7.11 -4.72
CA TYR A 48 2.47 -6.41 -4.35
C TYR A 48 2.49 -4.98 -4.88
N GLY A 49 2.99 -4.07 -4.04
CA GLY A 49 3.26 -2.70 -4.41
C GLY A 49 4.58 -2.23 -3.81
N PHE A 50 5.23 -1.26 -4.43
CA PHE A 50 6.47 -0.72 -3.91
C PHE A 50 6.64 0.76 -4.27
N ASN A 51 7.49 1.43 -3.52
CA ASN A 51 8.02 2.74 -3.87
C ASN A 51 9.54 2.75 -3.73
N SER A 52 10.19 3.71 -4.34
CA SER A 52 11.66 3.84 -4.31
C SER A 52 12.14 5.23 -3.92
N ASN A 53 11.25 6.07 -3.45
CA ASN A 53 11.53 7.48 -3.11
C ASN A 53 11.27 7.80 -1.63
N GLY A 54 11.23 6.78 -0.79
CA GLY A 54 11.09 6.92 0.65
C GLY A 54 12.37 7.38 1.34
N ARG A 55 12.19 7.81 2.58
CA ARG A 55 13.25 8.06 3.54
C ARG A 55 12.79 7.55 4.91
N TYR A 56 12.32 6.31 4.95
CA TYR A 56 11.67 5.64 6.08
C TYR A 56 10.26 6.16 6.42
N GLY A 57 9.87 7.38 5.99
CA GLY A 57 8.57 7.98 6.33
C GLY A 57 7.38 7.21 5.79
N GLN A 58 7.44 6.71 4.55
CA GLN A 58 6.34 5.94 3.95
C GLN A 58 6.07 4.64 4.70
N GLY A 59 7.10 3.91 5.09
CA GLY A 59 6.95 2.66 5.84
C GLY A 59 6.20 2.88 7.16
N GLY A 60 6.53 3.95 7.88
CA GLY A 60 5.82 4.36 9.09
C GLY A 60 4.35 4.68 8.84
N LEU A 61 4.05 5.47 7.81
CA LEU A 61 2.67 5.79 7.43
C LEU A 61 1.87 4.55 7.03
N ILE A 62 2.48 3.63 6.28
CA ILE A 62 1.85 2.37 5.88
C ILE A 62 1.51 1.55 7.12
N ARG A 63 2.46 1.30 8.01
CA ARG A 63 2.27 0.45 9.19
C ARG A 63 1.36 1.04 10.26
N GLU A 64 1.51 2.36 10.52
CA GLU A 64 0.89 3.01 11.69
C GLU A 64 -0.43 3.72 11.37
N ARG A 65 -0.68 4.03 10.09
CA ARG A 65 -1.87 4.79 9.71
C ARG A 65 -2.78 4.04 8.75
N PHE A 66 -2.28 3.63 7.58
CA PHE A 66 -3.14 3.15 6.50
C PHE A 66 -3.48 1.67 6.63
N SER A 67 -2.53 0.81 6.98
CA SER A 67 -2.81 -0.62 7.22
C SER A 67 -3.80 -0.85 8.36
N PRO A 68 -3.66 -0.19 9.54
CA PRO A 68 -4.67 -0.30 10.59
C PRO A 68 -6.06 0.18 10.16
N ARG A 69 -6.12 1.28 9.39
CA ARG A 69 -7.39 1.83 8.89
C ARG A 69 -8.14 0.86 7.99
N LEU A 70 -7.42 0.09 7.19
CA LEU A 70 -8.00 -0.97 6.37
C LEU A 70 -8.37 -2.20 7.18
N ALA A 71 -7.55 -2.59 8.16
CA ALA A 71 -7.81 -3.72 9.04
C ALA A 71 -9.04 -3.51 9.94
N GLU A 72 -9.31 -2.26 10.34
CA GLU A 72 -10.46 -1.88 11.16
C GLU A 72 -11.73 -1.62 10.34
N ALA A 73 -11.64 -1.59 9.01
CA ALA A 73 -12.79 -1.37 8.15
C ALA A 73 -13.71 -2.60 8.14
N ASP A 74 -15.02 -2.35 8.01
CA ASP A 74 -15.93 -3.44 7.66
C ASP A 74 -15.51 -4.04 6.31
N PRO A 75 -15.16 -5.33 6.24
CA PRO A 75 -14.74 -5.97 5.01
C PRO A 75 -15.75 -5.83 3.87
N ALA A 76 -17.04 -5.78 4.17
CA ALA A 76 -18.10 -5.58 3.17
C ALA A 76 -18.03 -4.19 2.51
N SER A 77 -17.44 -3.20 3.18
CA SER A 77 -17.27 -1.85 2.62
C SER A 77 -16.11 -1.73 1.62
N LEU A 78 -15.27 -2.75 1.52
CA LEU A 78 -14.07 -2.75 0.69
C LEU A 78 -14.21 -3.58 -0.61
N VAL A 79 -15.34 -4.28 -0.78
CA VAL A 79 -15.59 -5.17 -1.92
C VAL A 79 -16.51 -4.53 -2.95
N ASP A 80 -16.52 -5.07 -4.15
CA ASP A 80 -17.41 -4.68 -5.25
C ASP A 80 -18.89 -4.91 -4.91
N ASP A 81 -19.78 -4.48 -5.81
CA ASP A 81 -21.23 -4.61 -5.61
C ASP A 81 -21.71 -6.07 -5.60
N ALA A 82 -20.95 -6.98 -6.21
CA ALA A 82 -21.22 -8.41 -6.14
C ALA A 82 -20.75 -9.05 -4.81
N GLY A 83 -19.93 -8.34 -4.05
CA GLY A 83 -19.33 -8.85 -2.81
C GLY A 83 -18.25 -9.92 -3.03
N GLU A 84 -17.75 -10.05 -4.26
CA GLU A 84 -16.86 -11.13 -4.67
C GLU A 84 -15.39 -10.71 -4.64
N ASN A 85 -15.09 -9.49 -5.06
CA ASN A 85 -13.70 -9.02 -5.18
C ASN A 85 -13.47 -7.73 -4.40
N LEU A 86 -12.21 -7.41 -4.10
CA LEU A 86 -11.87 -6.08 -3.60
C LEU A 86 -12.18 -5.04 -4.68
N ASP A 87 -12.74 -3.92 -4.26
CA ASP A 87 -12.87 -2.72 -5.09
C ASP A 87 -11.72 -1.76 -4.74
N PRO A 88 -10.71 -1.60 -5.62
CA PRO A 88 -9.58 -0.72 -5.35
C PRO A 88 -9.98 0.72 -5.05
N HIS A 89 -11.05 1.23 -5.67
CA HIS A 89 -11.54 2.58 -5.41
C HIS A 89 -12.12 2.72 -4.00
N ARG A 90 -12.85 1.72 -3.52
CA ARG A 90 -13.37 1.69 -2.15
C ARG A 90 -12.24 1.55 -1.13
N VAL A 91 -11.25 0.71 -1.41
CA VAL A 91 -10.04 0.58 -0.58
C VAL A 91 -9.30 1.91 -0.51
N TRP A 92 -9.09 2.57 -1.67
CA TRP A 92 -8.46 3.89 -1.72
C TRP A 92 -9.27 4.93 -0.93
N ALA A 93 -10.57 4.99 -1.13
CA ALA A 93 -11.45 5.92 -0.41
C ALA A 93 -11.40 5.70 1.11
N ARG A 94 -11.32 4.44 1.54
CA ARG A 94 -11.15 4.11 2.96
C ARG A 94 -9.81 4.59 3.50
N MET A 95 -8.70 4.41 2.78
CA MET A 95 -7.40 4.95 3.18
C MET A 95 -7.42 6.47 3.32
N MET A 96 -8.11 7.16 2.41
CA MET A 96 -8.19 8.62 2.39
C MET A 96 -9.25 9.19 3.34
N SER A 97 -10.06 8.36 3.99
CA SER A 97 -11.03 8.84 4.97
C SER A 97 -10.33 9.56 6.13
N ASN A 98 -10.90 10.69 6.54
CA ASN A 98 -10.34 11.53 7.60
C ASN A 98 -8.93 12.10 7.29
N GLU A 99 -8.60 12.22 6.01
CA GLU A 99 -7.41 12.92 5.54
C GLU A 99 -7.79 14.30 4.98
N LYS A 100 -6.90 15.28 5.17
CA LYS A 100 -7.07 16.59 4.54
C LYS A 100 -6.97 16.47 3.02
N PRO A 101 -7.78 17.21 2.25
CA PRO A 101 -7.67 17.26 0.80
C PRO A 101 -6.29 17.70 0.33
N GLY A 102 -5.93 17.30 -0.87
CA GLY A 102 -4.68 17.62 -1.53
C GLY A 102 -3.57 16.65 -1.14
N GLY A 103 -2.44 16.81 -1.77
CA GLY A 103 -1.32 16.08 -1.30
C GLY A 103 -0.37 15.52 -2.30
N HIS A 104 0.79 16.06 -2.16
CA HIS A 104 2.05 15.44 -2.56
C HIS A 104 2.72 14.83 -1.34
N GLY A 105 3.84 14.19 -1.58
CA GLY A 105 4.78 13.77 -0.57
C GLY A 105 4.43 12.43 0.09
N GLU A 106 4.87 12.27 1.29
CA GLU A 106 4.96 10.99 1.99
C GLU A 106 3.62 10.24 2.08
N ARG A 107 2.54 10.96 2.36
CA ARG A 107 1.20 10.39 2.45
C ARG A 107 0.73 9.80 1.13
N SER A 108 0.84 10.55 0.05
CA SER A 108 0.40 10.12 -1.27
C SER A 108 1.21 8.92 -1.77
N VAL A 109 2.50 8.90 -1.49
CA VAL A 109 3.37 7.77 -1.82
C VAL A 109 3.01 6.52 -1.02
N ALA A 110 2.75 6.66 0.29
CA ALA A 110 2.34 5.54 1.14
C ALA A 110 1.00 4.93 0.68
N VAL A 111 0.00 5.78 0.43
CA VAL A 111 -1.31 5.34 -0.08
C VAL A 111 -1.16 4.68 -1.44
N GLY A 112 -0.42 5.30 -2.38
CA GLY A 112 -0.19 4.74 -3.71
C GLY A 112 0.53 3.40 -3.68
N THR A 113 1.41 3.16 -2.71
CA THR A 113 2.10 1.87 -2.56
C THR A 113 1.13 0.75 -2.18
N ILE A 114 0.20 1.01 -1.25
CA ILE A 114 -0.86 0.05 -0.91
C ILE A 114 -1.84 -0.11 -2.07
N ASP A 115 -2.21 0.99 -2.72
CA ASP A 115 -3.12 0.98 -3.87
C ASP A 115 -2.60 0.09 -5.01
N MET A 116 -1.32 0.21 -5.38
CA MET A 116 -0.68 -0.70 -6.34
C MET A 116 -0.81 -2.17 -5.92
N ALA A 117 -0.59 -2.48 -4.65
CA ALA A 117 -0.70 -3.85 -4.16
C ALA A 117 -2.15 -4.38 -4.22
N VAL A 118 -3.14 -3.52 -4.01
CA VAL A 118 -4.56 -3.89 -4.16
C VAL A 118 -4.90 -4.16 -5.62
N TRP A 119 -4.48 -3.29 -6.55
CA TRP A 119 -4.67 -3.50 -7.98
C TRP A 119 -3.97 -4.76 -8.51
N ASP A 120 -2.82 -5.11 -7.95
CA ASP A 120 -2.09 -6.33 -8.32
C ASP A 120 -2.79 -7.61 -7.81
N ALA A 121 -3.57 -7.50 -6.74
CA ALA A 121 -4.30 -8.65 -6.15
C ALA A 121 -5.61 -8.98 -6.90
N VAL A 122 -6.26 -7.99 -7.51
CA VAL A 122 -7.58 -8.14 -8.17
C VAL A 122 -7.46 -8.39 -9.68
#